data_a3c1115ad55f395b5d278d71ba1bbfa8
#
_entry.id   a3c1115ad55f395b5d278d71ba1bbfa8
#
_cell.length_a   1.000
_cell.length_b   1.000
_cell.length_c   1.000
_cell.angle_alpha   90.00
_cell.angle_beta   90.00
_cell.angle_gamma   90.00
#
_symmetry.space_group_name_H-M   'P 1'
#
loop_
_entity.id
_entity.type
_entity.pdbx_description
1 polymer ?
#
loop_
_entity_poly.entity_id
_entity_poly.type
_entity_poly.pdbx_seq_one_letter_code
_entity_poly.pdbx_strand_id
1 'polypeptide(L)'
;MVGMDPEVSFTPAVTKAFGKDKVIVVKDAHGGQSIRSWGKTNHEFPEPTTGRVPKVRGDLYDRLMAKVKPAIAEQKIKTVTFVWMQGESDLNNTAYDAYLKEVLGQLEADLNFKKINLVIGRISDAGLDNEKRRQGNLTIRRVQQEFAEAHPRGAWVDTDDLNDKKDGEKVMNDLHYTKEGYEILGTRFAEKAIKLITNGEK
;
A
#
# COMPACT_ATOMS: atom_id res chain seq x y z
N MET A 1 5.61 21.08 -7.52
CA MET A 1 6.33 19.84 -7.84
C MET A 1 5.28 18.78 -8.13
N VAL A 2 5.25 18.23 -9.33
CA VAL A 2 4.48 17.01 -9.61
C VAL A 2 5.14 15.94 -8.76
N GLY A 3 4.42 15.36 -7.80
CA GLY A 3 4.94 14.34 -6.91
C GLY A 3 5.43 13.15 -7.75
N MET A 4 6.62 12.67 -7.45
CA MET A 4 7.10 11.44 -8.03
C MET A 4 6.47 10.29 -7.26
N ASP A 5 5.79 9.45 -7.99
CA ASP A 5 4.98 8.35 -7.45
C ASP A 5 5.34 7.05 -8.16
N PRO A 6 5.20 5.89 -7.51
CA PRO A 6 5.52 4.58 -8.09
C PRO A 6 4.76 4.27 -9.39
N GLU A 7 3.61 4.91 -9.63
CA GLU A 7 2.80 4.69 -10.83
C GLU A 7 3.52 5.02 -12.14
N VAL A 8 4.56 5.86 -12.11
CA VAL A 8 5.34 6.26 -13.29
C VAL A 8 5.95 5.05 -13.99
N SER A 9 6.38 4.05 -13.24
CA SER A 9 6.93 2.79 -13.75
C SER A 9 5.95 1.62 -13.64
N PHE A 10 5.07 1.62 -12.63
CA PHE A 10 4.05 0.58 -12.45
C PHE A 10 3.12 0.47 -13.66
N THR A 11 2.47 1.58 -14.04
CA THR A 11 1.47 1.59 -15.12
C THR A 11 2.04 1.13 -16.46
N PRO A 12 3.19 1.66 -16.94
CA PRO A 12 3.81 1.15 -18.16
C PRO A 12 4.16 -0.35 -18.11
N ALA A 13 4.64 -0.84 -16.97
CA ALA A 13 5.03 -2.24 -16.84
C ALA A 13 3.81 -3.19 -16.94
N VAL A 14 2.72 -2.91 -16.23
CA VAL A 14 1.52 -3.75 -16.29
C VAL A 14 0.81 -3.65 -17.66
N THR A 15 0.77 -2.47 -18.25
CA THR A 15 0.19 -2.30 -19.59
C THR A 15 1.00 -2.98 -20.69
N LYS A 16 2.33 -3.04 -20.55
CA LYS A 16 3.20 -3.83 -21.43
C LYS A 16 2.93 -5.33 -21.30
N ALA A 17 2.67 -5.81 -20.07
CA ALA A 17 2.45 -7.24 -19.82
C ALA A 17 1.10 -7.73 -20.33
N PHE A 18 0.03 -6.95 -20.18
CA PHE A 18 -1.34 -7.41 -20.45
C PHE A 18 -2.03 -6.70 -21.62
N GLY A 19 -1.47 -5.61 -22.12
CA GLY A 19 -2.08 -4.76 -23.14
C GLY A 19 -2.81 -3.55 -22.54
N LYS A 20 -2.65 -2.40 -23.15
CA LYS A 20 -3.17 -1.11 -22.66
C LYS A 20 -4.68 -1.13 -22.44
N ASP A 21 -5.42 -1.73 -23.35
CA ASP A 21 -6.89 -1.78 -23.32
C ASP A 21 -7.44 -2.81 -22.32
N LYS A 22 -6.58 -3.56 -21.65
CA LYS A 22 -6.95 -4.60 -20.68
C LYS A 22 -6.62 -4.26 -19.24
N VAL A 23 -6.07 -3.06 -19.02
CA VAL A 23 -5.61 -2.63 -17.70
C VAL A 23 -6.27 -1.33 -17.31
N ILE A 24 -6.88 -1.32 -16.15
CA ILE A 24 -7.38 -0.12 -15.48
C ILE A 24 -6.55 0.08 -14.23
N VAL A 25 -5.88 1.22 -14.12
CA VAL A 25 -5.14 1.62 -12.92
C VAL A 25 -5.85 2.79 -12.28
N VAL A 26 -6.29 2.61 -11.05
CA VAL A 26 -6.90 3.67 -10.24
C VAL A 26 -6.00 3.95 -9.06
N LYS A 27 -5.63 5.21 -8.88
CA LYS A 27 -4.80 5.66 -7.75
C LYS A 27 -5.58 6.59 -6.84
N ASP A 28 -5.44 6.35 -5.55
CA ASP A 28 -5.77 7.31 -4.52
C ASP A 28 -4.66 7.36 -3.47
N ALA A 29 -4.04 8.52 -3.29
CA ALA A 29 -2.96 8.73 -2.35
C ALA A 29 -3.24 9.97 -1.49
N HIS A 30 -2.88 9.86 -0.21
CA HIS A 30 -2.95 10.96 0.74
C HIS A 30 -1.82 10.81 1.77
N GLY A 31 -0.84 11.72 1.69
CA GLY A 31 0.36 11.65 2.53
C GLY A 31 0.05 11.78 4.03
N GLY A 32 0.79 11.01 4.83
CA GLY A 32 0.80 11.11 6.28
C GLY A 32 -0.51 10.73 6.97
N GLN A 33 -1.37 9.94 6.35
CA GLN A 33 -2.59 9.44 6.98
C GLN A 33 -2.39 8.10 7.66
N SER A 34 -3.11 7.88 8.74
CA SER A 34 -3.19 6.59 9.42
C SER A 34 -4.13 5.63 8.67
N ILE A 35 -3.90 4.33 8.79
CA ILE A 35 -4.81 3.29 8.29
C ILE A 35 -6.22 3.42 8.87
N ARG A 36 -6.37 4.07 10.03
CA ARG A 36 -7.66 4.39 10.65
C ARG A 36 -8.58 5.25 9.77
N SER A 37 -8.00 5.99 8.81
CA SER A 37 -8.77 6.76 7.81
C SER A 37 -9.32 5.90 6.67
N TRP A 38 -8.85 4.65 6.56
CA TRP A 38 -9.31 3.68 5.56
C TRP A 38 -10.31 2.68 6.13
N GLY A 39 -10.14 2.27 7.40
CA GLY A 39 -11.10 1.44 8.12
C GLY A 39 -12.32 2.24 8.60
N LYS A 40 -13.50 1.63 8.57
CA LYS A 40 -14.78 2.21 9.06
C LYS A 40 -15.05 1.86 10.52
N THR A 41 -14.48 0.73 10.97
CA THR A 41 -14.62 0.23 12.34
C THR A 41 -13.47 0.70 13.21
N ASN A 42 -13.73 0.90 14.51
CA ASN A 42 -12.66 1.04 15.49
C ASN A 42 -12.21 -0.36 15.97
N HIS A 43 -10.97 -0.72 15.73
CA HIS A 43 -10.37 -1.98 16.16
C HIS A 43 -9.57 -1.86 17.46
N GLU A 44 -9.47 -0.66 18.00
CA GLU A 44 -8.68 -0.37 19.18
C GLU A 44 -9.58 -0.09 20.39
N PHE A 45 -9.26 -0.69 21.51
CA PHE A 45 -9.93 -0.40 22.77
C PHE A 45 -8.87 -0.36 23.90
N PRO A 46 -8.79 0.73 24.66
CA PRO A 46 -9.56 1.99 24.49
C PRO A 46 -9.20 2.72 23.18
N GLU A 47 -10.06 3.69 22.78
CA GLU A 47 -9.76 4.56 21.65
C GLU A 47 -8.34 5.18 21.78
N PRO A 48 -7.56 5.21 20.70
CA PRO A 48 -6.21 5.75 20.76
C PRO A 48 -6.26 7.26 21.09
N THR A 49 -5.55 7.65 22.14
CA THR A 49 -5.38 9.05 22.52
C THR A 49 -4.21 9.74 21.83
N THR A 50 -3.38 8.97 21.15
CA THR A 50 -2.17 9.44 20.46
C THR A 50 -2.14 8.96 19.02
N GLY A 51 -1.41 9.67 18.18
CA GLY A 51 -1.32 9.40 16.75
C GLY A 51 -2.42 10.10 15.94
N ARG A 52 -2.47 9.82 14.64
CA ARG A 52 -3.46 10.42 13.74
C ARG A 52 -4.77 9.65 13.78
N VAL A 53 -5.70 10.11 14.62
CA VAL A 53 -7.08 9.63 14.62
C VAL A 53 -7.87 10.45 13.61
N PRO A 54 -8.54 9.84 12.63
CA PRO A 54 -9.33 10.58 11.64
C PRO A 54 -10.58 11.18 12.27
N LYS A 55 -11.03 12.34 11.74
CA LYS A 55 -12.33 12.91 12.10
C LYS A 55 -13.49 12.03 11.62
N VAL A 56 -13.31 11.40 10.47
CA VAL A 56 -14.28 10.47 9.87
C VAL A 56 -13.51 9.20 9.49
N ARG A 57 -13.93 8.06 10.03
CA ARG A 57 -13.37 6.77 9.68
C ARG A 57 -13.84 6.36 8.29
N GLY A 58 -12.94 5.77 7.50
CA GLY A 58 -13.25 5.26 6.17
C GLY A 58 -13.39 6.32 5.07
N ASP A 59 -13.15 7.61 5.35
CA ASP A 59 -13.27 8.68 4.37
C ASP A 59 -12.32 8.51 3.18
N LEU A 60 -11.11 8.00 3.42
CA LEU A 60 -10.15 7.72 2.34
C LEU A 60 -10.55 6.48 1.53
N TYR A 61 -11.13 5.48 2.18
CA TYR A 61 -11.70 4.34 1.47
C TYR A 61 -12.86 4.76 0.57
N ASP A 62 -13.79 5.55 1.08
CA ASP A 62 -14.94 6.04 0.31
C ASP A 62 -14.48 6.91 -0.87
N ARG A 63 -13.42 7.71 -0.69
CA ARG A 63 -12.80 8.49 -1.76
C ARG A 63 -12.15 7.61 -2.84
N LEU A 64 -11.49 6.52 -2.46
CA LEU A 64 -10.97 5.53 -3.40
C LEU A 64 -12.13 4.91 -4.20
N MET A 65 -13.17 4.44 -3.52
CA MET A 65 -14.30 3.80 -4.18
C MET A 65 -15.09 4.73 -5.09
N ALA A 66 -15.15 6.03 -4.77
CA ALA A 66 -15.72 7.04 -5.67
C ALA A 66 -14.96 7.17 -7.00
N LYS A 67 -13.68 6.80 -7.06
CA LYS A 67 -12.89 6.73 -8.29
C LYS A 67 -12.98 5.36 -8.97
N VAL A 68 -12.96 4.29 -8.18
CA VAL A 68 -12.95 2.91 -8.69
C VAL A 68 -14.27 2.56 -9.36
N LYS A 69 -15.41 2.80 -8.68
CA LYS A 69 -16.73 2.38 -9.17
C LYS A 69 -17.04 2.90 -10.58
N PRO A 70 -16.89 4.19 -10.89
CA PRO A 70 -17.14 4.68 -12.26
C PRO A 70 -16.11 4.17 -13.29
N ALA A 71 -14.85 3.92 -12.88
CA ALA A 71 -13.83 3.42 -13.80
C ALA A 71 -14.09 1.98 -14.26
N ILE A 72 -14.82 1.19 -13.48
CA ILE A 72 -15.10 -0.22 -13.78
C ILE A 72 -16.57 -0.50 -14.17
N ALA A 73 -17.46 0.52 -14.14
CA ALA A 73 -18.92 0.34 -14.24
C ALA A 73 -19.37 -0.45 -15.48
N GLU A 74 -18.71 -0.26 -16.62
CA GLU A 74 -19.03 -0.93 -17.89
C GLU A 74 -17.98 -1.98 -18.28
N GLN A 75 -17.13 -2.39 -17.34
CA GLN A 75 -16.01 -3.27 -17.61
C GLN A 75 -16.24 -4.67 -17.06
N LYS A 76 -15.87 -5.68 -17.84
CA LYS A 76 -15.81 -7.06 -17.36
C LYS A 76 -14.47 -7.30 -16.66
N ILE A 77 -14.44 -7.11 -15.38
CA ILE A 77 -13.23 -7.29 -14.57
C ILE A 77 -12.94 -8.79 -14.39
N LYS A 78 -11.73 -9.21 -14.74
CA LYS A 78 -11.27 -10.61 -14.58
C LYS A 78 -10.47 -10.79 -13.30
N THR A 79 -9.71 -9.79 -12.89
CA THR A 79 -8.86 -9.83 -11.69
C THR A 79 -8.74 -8.44 -11.10
N VAL A 80 -8.57 -8.39 -9.79
CA VAL A 80 -8.32 -7.16 -9.05
C VAL A 80 -7.00 -7.33 -8.30
N THR A 81 -6.15 -6.31 -8.36
CA THR A 81 -4.92 -6.24 -7.56
C THR A 81 -4.95 -4.97 -6.73
N PHE A 82 -4.88 -5.12 -5.43
CA PHE A 82 -4.74 -4.02 -4.49
C PHE A 82 -3.27 -3.83 -4.13
N VAL A 83 -2.74 -2.66 -4.49
CA VAL A 83 -1.36 -2.27 -4.13
C VAL A 83 -1.45 -1.31 -2.96
N TRP A 84 -0.79 -1.65 -1.86
CA TRP A 84 -0.84 -0.92 -0.61
C TRP A 84 0.53 -0.40 -0.20
N MET A 85 0.63 0.89 0.08
CA MET A 85 1.82 1.54 0.63
C MET A 85 1.40 2.57 1.67
N GLN A 86 1.47 2.21 2.94
CA GLN A 86 1.10 3.06 4.07
C GLN A 86 1.56 2.37 5.36
N GLY A 87 1.83 3.08 6.45
CA GLY A 87 2.18 2.50 7.75
C GLY A 87 2.99 3.45 8.65
N GLU A 88 3.64 4.43 8.09
CA GLU A 88 4.55 5.35 8.78
C GLU A 88 3.85 6.20 9.86
N SER A 89 2.56 6.41 9.71
CA SER A 89 1.71 7.13 10.68
C SER A 89 1.10 6.21 11.75
N ASP A 90 1.41 4.90 11.70
CA ASP A 90 0.78 3.87 12.53
C ASP A 90 1.77 3.08 13.41
N LEU A 91 2.96 3.60 13.68
CA LEU A 91 4.04 2.88 14.39
C LEU A 91 3.63 2.33 15.77
N ASN A 92 2.61 2.91 16.39
CA ASN A 92 2.08 2.46 17.69
C ASN A 92 0.68 1.84 17.58
N ASN A 93 0.22 1.54 16.37
CA ASN A 93 -1.09 0.96 16.14
C ASN A 93 -1.03 -0.56 16.28
N THR A 94 -1.52 -1.07 17.42
CA THR A 94 -1.52 -2.51 17.73
C THR A 94 -2.57 -3.29 16.95
N ALA A 95 -3.51 -2.61 16.28
CA ALA A 95 -4.58 -3.20 15.48
C ALA A 95 -4.37 -3.01 13.97
N TYR A 96 -3.13 -2.73 13.53
CA TYR A 96 -2.83 -2.45 12.13
C TYR A 96 -3.25 -3.58 11.19
N ASP A 97 -3.03 -4.83 11.58
CA ASP A 97 -3.45 -6.03 10.85
C ASP A 97 -4.98 -6.17 10.74
N ALA A 98 -5.72 -5.84 11.81
CA ALA A 98 -7.18 -5.83 11.80
C ALA A 98 -7.74 -4.79 10.82
N TYR A 99 -7.13 -3.61 10.76
CA TYR A 99 -7.48 -2.60 9.75
C TYR A 99 -7.15 -3.04 8.33
N LEU A 100 -5.99 -3.67 8.09
CA LEU A 100 -5.66 -4.23 6.76
C LEU A 100 -6.69 -5.27 6.33
N LYS A 101 -7.07 -6.15 7.24
CA LYS A 101 -8.11 -7.17 7.00
C LYS A 101 -9.46 -6.53 6.68
N GLU A 102 -9.84 -5.48 7.42
CA GLU A 102 -11.08 -4.74 7.16
C GLU A 102 -11.07 -4.09 5.77
N VAL A 103 -9.99 -3.37 5.42
CA VAL A 103 -9.89 -2.69 4.12
C VAL A 103 -10.00 -3.67 2.96
N LEU A 104 -9.33 -4.82 3.05
CA LEU A 104 -9.46 -5.88 2.05
C LEU A 104 -10.88 -6.45 1.99
N GLY A 105 -11.49 -6.75 3.12
CA GLY A 105 -12.86 -7.26 3.18
C GLY A 105 -13.89 -6.27 2.60
N GLN A 106 -13.70 -4.97 2.83
CA GLN A 106 -14.51 -3.92 2.22
C GLN A 106 -14.36 -3.92 0.69
N LEU A 107 -13.12 -4.02 0.17
CA LEU A 107 -12.86 -4.10 -1.26
C LEU A 107 -13.49 -5.34 -1.89
N GLU A 108 -13.35 -6.50 -1.26
CA GLU A 108 -13.97 -7.75 -1.74
C GLU A 108 -15.50 -7.65 -1.81
N ALA A 109 -16.12 -7.05 -0.78
CA ALA A 109 -17.56 -6.86 -0.72
C ALA A 109 -18.05 -5.82 -1.75
N ASP A 110 -17.43 -4.64 -1.80
CA ASP A 110 -17.84 -3.55 -2.66
C ASP A 110 -17.62 -3.81 -4.16
N LEU A 111 -16.59 -4.59 -4.50
CA LEU A 111 -16.29 -5.00 -5.87
C LEU A 111 -16.93 -6.34 -6.26
N ASN A 112 -17.57 -7.02 -5.30
CA ASN A 112 -18.05 -8.40 -5.46
C ASN A 112 -16.96 -9.34 -6.00
N PHE A 113 -15.76 -9.26 -5.44
CA PHE A 113 -14.56 -9.97 -5.89
C PHE A 113 -13.91 -10.69 -4.71
N LYS A 114 -13.96 -12.03 -4.68
CA LYS A 114 -13.50 -12.84 -3.52
C LYS A 114 -12.00 -13.22 -3.54
N LYS A 115 -11.25 -12.86 -4.57
CA LYS A 115 -9.85 -13.28 -4.74
C LYS A 115 -9.01 -12.10 -5.22
N ILE A 116 -8.97 -11.05 -4.42
CA ILE A 116 -8.13 -9.88 -4.70
C ILE A 116 -6.65 -10.25 -4.53
N ASN A 117 -5.81 -9.89 -5.49
CA ASN A 117 -4.37 -9.95 -5.30
C ASN A 117 -3.95 -8.80 -4.39
N LEU A 118 -3.06 -9.05 -3.46
CA LEU A 118 -2.53 -8.06 -2.54
C LEU A 118 -1.03 -7.89 -2.74
N VAL A 119 -0.58 -6.66 -2.98
CA VAL A 119 0.84 -6.32 -2.99
C VAL A 119 1.08 -5.21 -1.97
N ILE A 120 1.85 -5.50 -0.93
CA ILE A 120 2.19 -4.52 0.12
C ILE A 120 3.63 -4.05 -0.06
N GLY A 121 3.84 -2.72 -0.16
CA GLY A 121 5.15 -2.13 0.08
C GLY A 121 5.41 -2.09 1.58
N ARG A 122 6.45 -2.76 2.04
CA ARG A 122 6.90 -2.64 3.42
C ARG A 122 7.40 -1.21 3.62
N ILE A 123 6.95 -0.50 4.67
CA ILE A 123 7.45 0.85 4.93
C ILE A 123 8.98 0.84 5.03
N SER A 124 9.62 1.94 4.65
CA SER A 124 11.07 2.06 4.66
C SER A 124 11.67 1.84 6.04
N ASP A 125 12.97 1.62 6.08
CA ASP A 125 13.75 1.49 7.31
C ASP A 125 14.05 2.84 7.99
N ALA A 126 13.50 3.94 7.46
CA ALA A 126 13.62 5.27 8.05
C ALA A 126 13.18 5.28 9.52
N GLY A 127 14.10 5.74 10.37
CA GLY A 127 13.88 5.84 11.82
C GLY A 127 14.18 4.56 12.60
N LEU A 128 14.78 3.54 11.99
CA LEU A 128 15.32 2.38 12.74
C LEU A 128 16.53 2.76 13.60
N ASP A 129 17.23 3.82 13.27
CA ASP A 129 18.27 4.44 14.05
C ASP A 129 17.74 5.32 15.21
N ASN A 130 16.45 5.66 15.18
CA ASN A 130 15.78 6.43 16.22
C ASN A 130 15.18 5.49 17.28
N GLU A 131 15.74 5.49 18.48
CA GLU A 131 15.35 4.60 19.58
C GLU A 131 13.84 4.64 19.90
N LYS A 132 13.22 5.84 19.86
CA LYS A 132 11.80 6.02 20.15
C LYS A 132 10.86 5.48 19.05
N ARG A 133 11.34 5.38 17.82
CA ARG A 133 10.54 4.94 16.67
C ARG A 133 10.82 3.49 16.26
N ARG A 134 12.02 3.00 16.57
CA ARG A 134 12.52 1.68 16.14
C ARG A 134 11.51 0.57 16.36
N GLN A 135 11.03 0.41 17.59
CA GLN A 135 10.13 -0.70 17.93
C GLN A 135 8.82 -0.64 17.16
N GLY A 136 8.22 0.55 17.05
CA GLY A 136 6.99 0.73 16.27
C GLY A 136 7.21 0.47 14.77
N ASN A 137 8.32 0.96 14.22
CA ASN A 137 8.68 0.73 12.82
C ASN A 137 8.86 -0.78 12.54
N LEU A 138 9.66 -1.48 13.35
CA LEU A 138 9.85 -2.93 13.24
C LEU A 138 8.53 -3.70 13.34
N THR A 139 7.63 -3.28 14.23
CA THR A 139 6.31 -3.91 14.38
C THR A 139 5.48 -3.78 13.12
N ILE A 140 5.33 -2.58 12.56
CA ILE A 140 4.55 -2.38 11.33
C ILE A 140 5.18 -3.13 10.15
N ARG A 141 6.49 -3.06 9.98
CA ARG A 141 7.22 -3.77 8.93
C ARG A 141 6.98 -5.28 8.99
N ARG A 142 7.05 -5.85 10.19
CA ARG A 142 6.77 -7.27 10.41
C ARG A 142 5.31 -7.62 10.08
N VAL A 143 4.35 -6.83 10.57
CA VAL A 143 2.92 -7.06 10.29
C VAL A 143 2.63 -6.99 8.79
N GLN A 144 3.19 -6.04 8.08
CA GLN A 144 3.03 -5.91 6.63
C GLN A 144 3.52 -7.14 5.88
N GLN A 145 4.70 -7.64 6.24
CA GLN A 145 5.28 -8.83 5.64
C GLN A 145 4.45 -10.08 5.96
N GLU A 146 4.21 -10.35 7.25
CA GLU A 146 3.44 -11.51 7.71
C GLU A 146 2.02 -11.53 7.10
N PHE A 147 1.36 -10.37 7.04
CA PHE A 147 0.02 -10.26 6.46
C PHE A 147 0.02 -10.59 4.95
N ALA A 148 0.99 -10.07 4.21
CA ALA A 148 1.12 -10.37 2.79
C ALA A 148 1.48 -11.84 2.53
N GLU A 149 2.35 -12.44 3.35
CA GLU A 149 2.76 -13.85 3.23
C GLU A 149 1.62 -14.82 3.62
N ALA A 150 0.80 -14.45 4.60
CA ALA A 150 -0.37 -15.24 5.01
C ALA A 150 -1.54 -15.15 4.01
N HIS A 151 -1.58 -14.11 3.17
CA HIS A 151 -2.65 -13.93 2.20
C HIS A 151 -2.45 -14.88 1.00
N PRO A 152 -3.45 -15.71 0.60
CA PRO A 152 -3.29 -16.73 -0.45
C PRO A 152 -2.83 -16.17 -1.81
N ARG A 153 -3.09 -14.90 -2.05
CA ARG A 153 -2.71 -14.15 -3.25
C ARG A 153 -1.95 -12.88 -2.86
N GLY A 154 -1.07 -13.00 -1.88
CA GLY A 154 -0.30 -11.91 -1.33
C GLY A 154 1.15 -11.92 -1.76
N ALA A 155 1.74 -10.74 -1.81
CA ALA A 155 3.16 -10.52 -1.96
C ALA A 155 3.55 -9.21 -1.27
N TRP A 156 4.80 -9.11 -0.86
CA TRP A 156 5.34 -7.85 -0.36
C TRP A 156 6.59 -7.43 -1.13
N VAL A 157 6.91 -6.16 -1.03
CA VAL A 157 8.05 -5.52 -1.69
C VAL A 157 8.96 -4.93 -0.63
N ASP A 158 10.24 -5.25 -0.71
CA ASP A 158 11.29 -4.62 0.08
C ASP A 158 11.60 -3.21 -0.45
N THR A 159 11.82 -2.28 0.45
CA THR A 159 11.99 -0.86 0.14
C THR A 159 13.21 -0.23 0.81
N ASP A 160 14.05 -1.02 1.49
CA ASP A 160 15.14 -0.52 2.33
C ASP A 160 16.25 0.19 1.54
N ASP A 161 16.43 -0.19 0.29
CA ASP A 161 17.42 0.41 -0.63
C ASP A 161 16.90 1.61 -1.43
N LEU A 162 15.68 2.08 -1.17
CA LEU A 162 15.00 3.07 -2.02
C LEU A 162 15.03 4.49 -1.48
N ASN A 163 15.39 4.67 -0.21
CA ASN A 163 15.31 5.94 0.52
C ASN A 163 16.67 6.54 0.90
N ASP A 164 17.77 5.92 0.50
CA ASP A 164 19.13 6.39 0.75
C ASP A 164 19.44 7.65 -0.06
N LYS A 165 19.30 8.80 0.58
CA LYS A 165 19.68 10.09 0.00
C LYS A 165 21.11 10.44 0.36
N LYS A 166 21.87 10.95 -0.61
CA LYS A 166 23.24 11.42 -0.41
C LYS A 166 23.25 12.92 -0.16
N ASP A 167 23.96 13.32 0.90
CA ASP A 167 24.34 14.70 1.18
C ASP A 167 25.88 14.72 1.32
N GLY A 168 26.57 15.02 0.22
CA GLY A 168 28.00 14.83 0.10
C GLY A 168 28.37 13.34 0.20
N GLU A 169 29.21 12.98 1.18
CA GLU A 169 29.60 11.61 1.48
C GLU A 169 28.63 10.89 2.44
N LYS A 170 27.72 11.65 3.06
CA LYS A 170 26.78 11.12 4.05
C LYS A 170 25.58 10.53 3.35
N VAL A 171 25.27 9.27 3.67
CA VAL A 171 24.00 8.65 3.33
C VAL A 171 22.99 8.99 4.42
N MET A 172 21.86 9.56 4.02
CA MET A 172 20.74 9.87 4.90
C MET A 172 19.60 8.90 4.60
N ASN A 173 19.24 8.11 5.60
CA ASN A 173 18.05 7.27 5.58
C ASN A 173 16.81 8.17 5.76
N ASP A 174 16.18 8.56 4.65
CA ASP A 174 15.03 9.47 4.63
C ASP A 174 13.71 8.69 4.69
N LEU A 175 12.69 9.36 5.20
CA LEU A 175 11.31 8.83 5.21
C LEU A 175 10.76 8.63 3.78
N HIS A 176 11.14 9.50 2.85
CA HIS A 176 10.67 9.49 1.47
C HIS A 176 11.76 8.94 0.55
N TYR A 177 11.34 8.17 -0.42
CA TYR A 177 12.24 7.60 -1.41
C TYR A 177 12.88 8.66 -2.31
N THR A 178 13.99 8.31 -2.93
CA THR A 178 14.60 9.10 -4.01
C THR A 178 13.72 9.02 -5.26
N LYS A 179 14.03 9.80 -6.28
CA LYS A 179 13.35 9.70 -7.57
C LYS A 179 13.48 8.30 -8.16
N GLU A 180 14.71 7.83 -8.20
CA GLU A 180 15.07 6.50 -8.67
C GLU A 180 14.42 5.43 -7.79
N GLY A 181 14.35 5.67 -6.47
CA GLY A 181 13.67 4.80 -5.51
C GLY A 181 12.18 4.63 -5.83
N TYR A 182 11.47 5.69 -6.17
CA TYR A 182 10.06 5.59 -6.59
C TYR A 182 9.89 4.85 -7.92
N GLU A 183 10.78 5.04 -8.88
CA GLU A 183 10.76 4.30 -10.16
C GLU A 183 11.02 2.80 -9.94
N ILE A 184 11.99 2.45 -9.09
CA ILE A 184 12.27 1.05 -8.71
C ILE A 184 11.08 0.45 -7.94
N LEU A 185 10.50 1.18 -6.99
CA LEU A 185 9.33 0.74 -6.22
C LEU A 185 8.16 0.38 -7.13
N GLY A 186 7.84 1.25 -8.09
CA GLY A 186 6.77 0.98 -9.05
C GLY A 186 7.04 -0.25 -9.92
N THR A 187 8.29 -0.46 -10.33
CA THR A 187 8.71 -1.66 -11.06
C THR A 187 8.54 -2.91 -10.21
N ARG A 188 9.00 -2.91 -8.96
CA ARG A 188 8.83 -4.02 -8.01
C ARG A 188 7.36 -4.34 -7.74
N PHE A 189 6.52 -3.31 -7.57
CA PHE A 189 5.07 -3.51 -7.44
C PHE A 189 4.47 -4.18 -8.68
N ALA A 190 4.86 -3.72 -9.88
CA ALA A 190 4.37 -4.29 -11.12
C ALA A 190 4.79 -5.77 -11.29
N GLU A 191 6.02 -6.11 -11.00
CA GLU A 191 6.53 -7.50 -11.06
C GLU A 191 5.72 -8.44 -10.16
N LYS A 192 5.46 -8.01 -8.90
CA LYS A 192 4.65 -8.81 -7.96
C LYS A 192 3.20 -8.92 -8.44
N ALA A 193 2.60 -7.81 -8.89
CA ALA A 193 1.23 -7.81 -9.43
C ALA A 193 1.09 -8.72 -10.65
N ILE A 194 1.98 -8.60 -11.63
CA ILE A 194 1.99 -9.45 -12.84
C ILE A 194 2.10 -10.92 -12.47
N LYS A 195 3.02 -11.27 -11.57
CA LYS A 195 3.19 -12.66 -11.10
C LYS A 195 1.91 -13.21 -10.45
N LEU A 196 1.25 -12.44 -9.58
CA LEU A 196 0.02 -12.86 -8.92
C LEU A 196 -1.15 -13.01 -9.91
N ILE A 197 -1.26 -12.11 -10.88
CA ILE A 197 -2.29 -12.18 -11.94
C ILE A 197 -2.07 -13.45 -12.78
N THR A 198 -0.87 -13.64 -13.31
CA THR A 198 -0.53 -14.79 -14.18
C THR A 198 -0.70 -16.14 -13.46
N ASN A 199 -0.33 -16.23 -12.18
CA ASN A 199 -0.48 -17.46 -11.40
C ASN A 199 -1.93 -17.75 -11.02
N GLY A 200 -2.79 -16.75 -11.01
CA GLY A 200 -4.21 -16.91 -10.69
C GLY A 200 -5.09 -17.24 -11.88
N GLU A 201 -4.55 -17.22 -13.09
CA GLU A 201 -5.22 -17.64 -14.32
C GLU A 201 -5.05 -19.14 -14.59
N LYS A 202 -4.24 -19.83 -13.79
CA LYS A 202 -4.05 -21.30 -13.81
C LYS A 202 -4.95 -21.98 -12.80
#